data_f951dd7a025351dafe9caabc541b3441
#
_entry.id   f951dd7a025351dafe9caabc541b3441
#
_cell.length_a   1.000
_cell.length_b   1.000
_cell.length_c   1.000
_cell.angle_alpha   90.00
_cell.angle_beta   90.00
_cell.angle_gamma   90.00
#
_symmetry.space_group_name_H-M   'P 1'
#
loop_
_entity.id
_entity.type
_entity.pdbx_description
1 polymer ?
#
loop_
_entity_poly.entity_id
_entity_poly.type
_entity_poly.pdbx_seq_one_letter_code
_entity_poly.pdbx_strand_id
1 'polypeptide(L)'
;MNNRIQDKTDELLIITAEEAGELTQACTKILRHGVDEQKIKALIEEVGDMQCMIELLIAHNMMTQEDIEKRTKVKLEKLKKYS
;
A
#
# COMPACT_ATOMS: atom_id res chain seq x y z
N MET A 1 -18.96 11.47 16.72
CA MET A 1 -18.69 10.97 16.61
C MET A 1 -18.05 10.07 16.85
N ASN A 2 -17.96 9.87 16.96
CA ASN A 2 -17.56 9.21 17.33
C ASN A 2 -17.07 8.02 17.48
N ASN A 3 -16.90 7.52 17.74
CA ASN A 3 -16.70 6.12 18.08
C ASN A 3 -16.42 5.23 16.91
N ARG A 4 -16.12 5.84 15.83
CA ARG A 4 -15.90 5.16 14.59
C ARG A 4 -14.64 4.31 14.61
N ILE A 5 -13.65 4.72 15.38
CA ILE A 5 -12.39 4.01 15.46
C ILE A 5 -12.55 2.63 16.07
N GLN A 6 -13.69 2.37 16.71
CA GLN A 6 -13.96 1.06 17.25
C GLN A 6 -14.43 0.08 16.20
N ASP A 7 -14.81 0.58 15.03
CA ASP A 7 -15.22 -0.25 13.92
C ASP A 7 -13.98 -0.84 13.28
N LYS A 8 -14.02 -2.15 13.02
CA LYS A 8 -12.89 -2.83 12.41
C LYS A 8 -12.54 -2.25 11.04
N THR A 9 -13.57 -1.84 10.30
CA THR A 9 -13.36 -1.21 9.00
C THR A 9 -12.54 0.06 9.13
N ASP A 10 -12.92 0.93 10.09
CA ASP A 10 -12.18 2.16 10.32
C ASP A 10 -10.76 1.87 10.74
N GLU A 11 -10.57 0.89 11.61
CA GLU A 11 -9.24 0.52 12.08
C GLU A 11 -8.35 0.08 10.91
N LEU A 12 -8.88 -0.78 10.05
CA LEU A 12 -8.10 -1.26 8.89
C LEU A 12 -7.74 -0.11 7.95
N LEU A 13 -8.67 0.82 7.73
CA LEU A 13 -8.41 1.95 6.85
C LEU A 13 -7.37 2.89 7.44
N ILE A 14 -7.42 3.12 8.74
CA ILE A 14 -6.44 3.97 9.42
C ILE A 14 -5.05 3.36 9.28
N ILE A 15 -4.92 2.07 9.56
CA ILE A 15 -3.61 1.41 9.48
C ILE A 15 -3.12 1.39 8.04
N THR A 16 -4.02 1.13 7.09
CA THR A 16 -3.65 1.14 5.67
C THR A 16 -3.09 2.50 5.28
N ALA A 17 -3.74 3.58 5.74
CA ALA A 17 -3.26 4.93 5.44
C ALA A 17 -1.89 5.18 6.05
N GLU A 18 -1.65 4.69 7.27
CA GLU A 18 -0.35 4.81 7.91
C GLU A 18 0.73 4.07 7.14
N GLU A 19 0.43 2.84 6.71
CA GLU A 19 1.40 2.05 5.95
C GLU A 19 1.69 2.67 4.59
N ALA A 20 0.69 3.28 3.96
CA ALA A 20 0.90 3.97 2.71
C ALA A 20 1.87 5.15 2.89
N GLY A 21 1.76 5.85 4.03
CA GLY A 21 2.68 6.94 4.37
C GLY A 21 4.10 6.44 4.57
N GLU A 22 4.26 5.31 5.26
CA GLU A 22 5.58 4.70 5.48
C GLU A 22 6.21 4.30 4.14
N LEU A 23 5.40 3.73 3.24
CA LEU A 23 5.89 3.35 1.93
C LEU A 23 6.35 4.58 1.15
N THR A 24 5.58 5.66 1.23
CA THR A 24 5.96 6.92 0.60
C THR A 24 7.32 7.40 1.10
N GLN A 25 7.54 7.34 2.41
CA GLN A 25 8.81 7.76 3.00
C GLN A 25 9.97 6.89 2.52
N ALA A 26 9.76 5.58 2.44
CA ALA A 26 10.82 4.68 1.96
C ALA A 26 11.23 5.03 0.53
N CYS A 27 10.25 5.33 -0.32
CA CYS A 27 10.52 5.72 -1.71
C CYS A 27 11.28 7.05 -1.76
N THR A 28 10.83 8.05 -1.00
CA THR A 28 11.46 9.37 -1.07
C THR A 28 12.86 9.38 -0.51
N LYS A 29 13.18 8.52 0.46
CA LYS A 29 14.54 8.40 0.95
C LYS A 29 15.49 7.93 -0.15
N ILE A 30 15.05 6.97 -0.96
CA ILE A 30 15.86 6.50 -2.07
C ILE A 30 16.04 7.61 -3.10
N LEU A 31 14.96 8.35 -3.40
CA LEU A 31 15.04 9.44 -4.35
C LEU A 31 16.00 10.53 -3.91
N ARG A 32 16.05 10.83 -2.61
CA ARG A 32 16.92 11.89 -2.09
C ARG A 32 18.36 11.44 -1.89
N HIS A 33 18.57 10.20 -1.49
CA HIS A 33 19.89 9.77 -1.04
C HIS A 33 20.52 8.67 -1.89
N GLY A 34 19.81 8.20 -2.91
CA GLY A 34 20.31 7.15 -3.77
C GLY A 34 19.99 5.77 -3.25
N VAL A 35 20.20 4.79 -4.12
CA VAL A 35 19.92 3.39 -3.81
C VAL A 35 21.08 2.78 -3.02
N ASP A 36 20.76 2.09 -1.95
CA ASP A 36 21.73 1.24 -1.26
C ASP A 36 20.98 0.07 -0.63
N GLU A 37 21.74 -0.87 -0.13
CA GLU A 37 21.18 -2.13 0.37
C GLU A 37 20.22 -1.92 1.53
N GLN A 38 20.56 -1.03 2.45
CA GLN A 38 19.70 -0.77 3.60
C GLN A 38 18.39 -0.12 3.21
N LYS A 39 18.43 0.82 2.26
CA LYS A 39 17.22 1.50 1.82
C LYS A 39 16.30 0.57 1.03
N ILE A 40 16.89 -0.33 0.23
CA ILE A 40 16.12 -1.33 -0.48
C ILE A 40 15.45 -2.28 0.51
N LYS A 41 16.18 -2.68 1.57
CA LYS A 41 15.62 -3.54 2.59
C LYS A 41 14.44 -2.87 3.29
N ALA A 42 14.57 -1.59 3.61
CA ALA A 42 13.48 -0.84 4.23
C ALA A 42 12.29 -0.74 3.28
N LEU A 43 12.54 -0.52 2.00
CA LEU A 43 11.47 -0.47 1.01
C LEU A 43 10.72 -1.81 0.95
N ILE A 44 11.45 -2.92 0.97
CA ILE A 44 10.82 -4.25 0.96
C ILE A 44 9.91 -4.43 2.16
N GLU A 45 10.36 -3.98 3.34
CA GLU A 45 9.54 -4.08 4.55
C GLU A 45 8.22 -3.31 4.39
N GLU A 46 8.31 -2.09 3.83
CA GLU A 46 7.10 -1.28 3.69
C GLU A 46 6.18 -1.83 2.60
N VAL A 47 6.75 -2.39 1.53
CA VAL A 47 5.93 -3.03 0.50
C VAL A 47 5.21 -4.24 1.10
N GLY A 48 5.92 -5.04 1.91
CA GLY A 48 5.33 -6.19 2.58
C GLY A 48 4.22 -5.79 3.54
N ASP A 49 4.45 -4.72 4.32
CA ASP A 49 3.44 -4.23 5.25
C ASP A 49 2.19 -3.76 4.49
N MET A 50 2.39 -3.07 3.37
CA MET A 50 1.27 -2.61 2.54
C MET A 50 0.52 -3.80 1.94
N GLN A 51 1.25 -4.81 1.48
CA GLN A 51 0.64 -6.03 0.93
C GLN A 51 -0.20 -6.73 2.00
N CYS A 52 0.30 -6.76 3.23
CA CYS A 52 -0.45 -7.33 4.34
C CYS A 52 -1.78 -6.62 4.54
N MET A 53 -1.77 -5.27 4.47
CA MET A 53 -3.01 -4.52 4.65
C MET A 53 -3.99 -4.77 3.50
N ILE A 54 -3.47 -4.92 2.27
CA ILE A 54 -4.32 -5.25 1.13
C ILE A 54 -5.02 -6.58 1.36
N GLU A 55 -4.28 -7.58 1.84
CA GLU A 55 -4.87 -8.88 2.12
C GLU A 55 -5.93 -8.83 3.22
N LEU A 56 -5.69 -7.99 4.24
CA LEU A 56 -6.68 -7.83 5.30
C LEU A 56 -7.94 -7.11 4.83
N LEU A 57 -7.81 -6.15 3.92
CA LEU A 57 -8.97 -5.48 3.34
C LEU A 57 -9.83 -6.48 2.56
N ILE A 58 -9.17 -7.40 1.85
CA ILE A 58 -9.88 -8.46 1.12
C ILE A 58 -10.57 -9.39 2.13
N ALA A 59 -9.83 -9.81 3.15
CA ALA A 59 -10.38 -10.74 4.16
C ALA A 59 -11.58 -10.12 4.88
N HIS A 60 -11.60 -8.79 5.00
CA HIS A 60 -12.69 -8.08 5.66
C HIS A 60 -13.81 -7.73 4.68
N ASN A 61 -13.77 -8.27 3.48
CA ASN A 61 -14.82 -8.13 2.47
C ASN A 61 -15.02 -6.71 1.96
N MET A 62 -13.98 -5.89 2.00
CA MET A 62 -14.08 -4.54 1.46
C MET A 62 -13.85 -4.52 -0.04
N MET A 63 -13.19 -5.53 -0.55
CA MET A 63 -12.91 -5.68 -1.97
C MET A 63 -12.53 -7.13 -2.23
N THR A 64 -12.38 -7.51 -3.50
CA THR A 64 -11.97 -8.86 -3.85
C THR A 64 -10.60 -8.82 -4.54
N GLN A 65 -9.96 -9.97 -4.58
CA GLN A 65 -8.70 -10.10 -5.33
C GLN A 65 -8.94 -9.77 -6.80
N GLU A 66 -10.09 -10.17 -7.34
CA GLU A 66 -10.43 -9.90 -8.73
C GLU A 66 -10.50 -8.39 -9.01
N ASP A 67 -11.11 -7.63 -8.09
CA ASP A 67 -11.16 -6.17 -8.23
C ASP A 67 -9.76 -5.58 -8.38
N ILE A 68 -8.84 -6.07 -7.54
CA ILE A 68 -7.47 -5.57 -7.54
C ILE A 68 -6.77 -5.95 -8.83
N GLU A 69 -6.94 -7.18 -9.28
CA GLU A 69 -6.29 -7.65 -10.51
C GLU A 69 -6.76 -6.87 -11.73
N LYS A 70 -8.06 -6.56 -11.78
CA LYS A 70 -8.60 -5.75 -12.87
C LYS A 70 -7.96 -4.38 -12.89
N ARG A 71 -7.83 -3.75 -11.71
CA ARG A 71 -7.25 -2.41 -11.65
C ARG A 71 -5.77 -2.43 -11.96
N THR A 72 -5.06 -3.48 -11.53
CA THR A 72 -3.64 -3.63 -11.82
C THR A 72 -3.40 -3.61 -13.33
N LYS A 73 -4.23 -4.33 -14.09
CA LYS A 73 -4.11 -4.36 -15.54
C LYS A 73 -4.34 -2.99 -16.15
N VAL A 74 -5.34 -2.26 -15.65
CA VAL A 74 -5.62 -0.91 -16.14
C VAL A 74 -4.41 -0.01 -15.91
N LYS A 75 -3.82 -0.09 -14.72
CA LYS A 75 -2.68 0.76 -14.38
C LYS A 75 -1.46 0.42 -15.25
N LEU A 76 -1.22 -0.86 -15.48
CA LEU A 76 -0.11 -1.26 -16.34
C LEU A 76 -0.26 -0.71 -17.74
N GLU A 77 -1.48 -0.73 -18.28
CA GLU A 77 -1.72 -0.16 -19.60
C GLU A 77 -1.46 1.35 -19.63
N LYS A 78 -1.90 2.03 -18.58
CA LYS A 78 -1.67 3.48 -18.49
C LYS A 78 -0.18 3.79 -18.44
N LEU A 79 0.59 2.99 -17.69
CA LEU A 79 2.03 3.22 -17.57
C LEU A 79 2.76 3.00 -18.88
N LYS A 80 2.26 2.11 -19.74
CA LYS A 80 2.90 1.85 -21.02
C LYS A 80 2.92 3.08 -21.93
N LYS A 81 1.98 3.99 -21.73
CA LYS A 81 1.92 5.20 -22.56
C LYS A 81 3.05 6.17 -22.27
N TYR A 82 3.76 5.97 -21.18
CA TYR A 82 4.83 6.89 -20.75
C TYR A 82 6.22 6.26 -20.83
N SER A 83 6.33 5.07 -21.40
CA SER A 83 7.63 4.39 -21.47
C SER A 83 8.03 4.03 -22.91
#